data_f3582dab4885a83431f3d5a8af545e2e
#
_entry.id   f3582dab4885a83431f3d5a8af545e2e
#
_cell.length_a   1.000
_cell.length_b   1.000
_cell.length_c   1.000
_cell.angle_alpha   90.00
_cell.angle_beta   90.00
_cell.angle_gamma   90.00
#
_symmetry.space_group_name_H-M   'P 1'
#
loop_
_entity.id
_entity.type
_entity.pdbx_description
1 polymer ?
#
loop_
_entity_poly.entity_id
_entity_poly.type
_entity_poly.pdbx_seq_one_letter_code
_entity_poly.pdbx_strand_id
1 'polypeptide(L)'
;MENKKQVWLDFDDFNETNNRLDWLWMLKNEFPHFKVNLFTIPGNCSVSFLDYIKKIKWIQLCVHGYNHANNEDVSEKALRVLVLSYGYKRVYRAPYWQLSDVMYERLKKLKYRIMLHPDDTRQGIKYNWNIKYSPPSSDTLRGHGHIQDTQGNGLVEAFENIMKLPKDTIFKFI
;
A
#
# COMPACT_ATOMS: atom_id res chain seq x y z
N MET A 1 -11.20 22.24 19.06
CA MET A 1 -11.17 21.73 17.66
C MET A 1 -10.99 20.23 17.76
N GLU A 2 -11.97 19.45 17.34
CA GLU A 2 -11.80 17.99 17.27
C GLU A 2 -10.68 17.66 16.29
N ASN A 3 -9.73 16.84 16.73
CA ASN A 3 -8.65 16.36 15.86
C ASN A 3 -9.25 15.47 14.77
N LYS A 4 -9.12 15.89 13.50
CA LYS A 4 -9.59 15.07 12.39
C LYS A 4 -8.83 13.76 12.32
N LYS A 5 -9.55 12.66 12.13
CA LYS A 5 -8.96 11.33 11.98
C LYS A 5 -7.98 11.28 10.80
N GLN A 6 -6.80 10.75 11.02
CA GLN A 6 -5.74 10.61 10.01
C GLN A 6 -5.56 9.14 9.62
N VAL A 7 -5.59 8.84 8.35
CA VAL A 7 -5.53 7.47 7.84
C VAL A 7 -4.46 7.34 6.76
N TRP A 8 -3.59 6.34 6.91
CA TRP A 8 -2.72 5.80 5.88
C TRP A 8 -3.35 4.48 5.45
N LEU A 9 -4.05 4.50 4.32
CA LEU A 9 -4.68 3.30 3.76
C LEU A 9 -3.77 2.70 2.71
N ASP A 10 -3.58 1.39 2.77
CA ASP A 10 -2.77 0.65 1.80
C ASP A 10 -3.42 -0.67 1.37
N PHE A 11 -3.12 -1.08 0.14
CA PHE A 11 -3.56 -2.35 -0.43
C PHE A 11 -2.40 -3.05 -1.11
N ASP A 12 -2.27 -4.36 -0.85
CA ASP A 12 -1.31 -5.24 -1.51
C ASP A 12 -1.88 -5.82 -2.83
N ASP A 13 -1.01 -6.44 -3.60
CA ASP A 13 -1.30 -7.20 -4.82
C ASP A 13 -1.82 -6.37 -6.00
N PHE A 14 -1.63 -5.05 -5.97
CA PHE A 14 -2.04 -4.18 -7.06
C PHE A 14 -1.21 -4.47 -8.32
N ASN A 15 -1.88 -4.72 -9.43
CA ASN A 15 -1.25 -4.92 -10.73
C ASN A 15 -2.25 -4.66 -11.88
N GLU A 16 -1.81 -4.78 -13.12
CA GLU A 16 -2.62 -4.43 -14.29
C GLU A 16 -3.90 -5.27 -14.42
N THR A 17 -3.84 -6.56 -14.12
CA THR A 17 -5.00 -7.48 -14.20
C THR A 17 -5.84 -7.51 -12.93
N ASN A 18 -5.32 -6.99 -11.82
CA ASN A 18 -5.97 -6.96 -10.52
C ASN A 18 -5.78 -5.58 -9.87
N ASN A 19 -6.63 -4.62 -10.19
CA ASN A 19 -6.46 -3.23 -9.77
C ASN A 19 -7.67 -2.61 -9.06
N ARG A 20 -8.88 -3.07 -9.30
CA ARG A 20 -10.11 -2.54 -8.66
C ARG A 20 -10.19 -1.01 -8.65
N LEU A 21 -9.74 -0.37 -9.72
CA LEU A 21 -9.76 1.11 -9.82
C LEU A 21 -11.17 1.67 -9.72
N ASP A 22 -12.19 0.94 -10.17
CA ASP A 22 -13.60 1.27 -10.02
C ASP A 22 -13.97 1.51 -8.54
N TRP A 23 -13.62 0.60 -7.64
CA TRP A 23 -13.86 0.71 -6.20
C TRP A 23 -13.01 1.80 -5.52
N LEU A 24 -11.77 1.98 -5.98
CA LEU A 24 -10.92 3.07 -5.50
C LEU A 24 -11.49 4.44 -5.88
N TRP A 25 -12.07 4.57 -7.09
CA TRP A 25 -12.78 5.78 -7.50
C TRP A 25 -14.06 6.03 -6.68
N MET A 26 -14.79 4.97 -6.29
CA MET A 26 -15.93 5.13 -5.37
C MET A 26 -15.47 5.72 -4.03
N LEU A 27 -14.36 5.21 -3.44
CA LEU A 27 -13.79 5.79 -2.21
C LEU A 27 -13.34 7.24 -2.43
N LYS A 28 -12.73 7.55 -3.57
CA LYS A 28 -12.31 8.93 -3.89
C LYS A 28 -13.50 9.89 -3.98
N ASN A 29 -14.63 9.44 -4.48
CA ASN A 29 -15.86 10.24 -4.56
C ASN A 29 -16.49 10.47 -3.17
N GLU A 30 -16.42 9.48 -2.30
CA GLU A 30 -16.98 9.54 -0.94
C GLU A 30 -16.12 10.36 0.04
N PHE A 31 -14.80 10.37 -0.15
CA PHE A 31 -13.86 11.07 0.72
C PHE A 31 -13.07 12.12 -0.05
N PRO A 32 -13.38 13.42 0.10
CA PRO A 32 -12.71 14.50 -0.66
C PRO A 32 -11.17 14.48 -0.55
N HIS A 33 -10.65 14.10 0.63
CA HIS A 33 -9.22 14.03 0.92
C HIS A 33 -8.61 12.64 0.72
N PHE A 34 -9.29 11.74 -0.02
CA PHE A 34 -8.84 10.37 -0.24
C PHE A 34 -7.47 10.32 -0.92
N LYS A 35 -6.57 9.54 -0.31
CA LYS A 35 -5.27 9.12 -0.85
C LYS A 35 -5.04 7.66 -0.46
N VAL A 36 -4.38 6.91 -1.33
CA VAL A 36 -4.12 5.50 -1.12
C VAL A 36 -2.72 5.11 -1.55
N ASN A 37 -2.14 4.16 -0.83
CA ASN A 37 -0.83 3.57 -1.12
C ASN A 37 -1.07 2.18 -1.72
N LEU A 38 -0.66 1.96 -2.95
CA LEU A 38 -0.84 0.69 -3.66
C LEU A 38 0.50 -0.04 -3.73
N PHE A 39 0.60 -1.14 -3.02
CA PHE A 39 1.73 -2.05 -3.04
C PHE A 39 1.62 -2.92 -4.29
N THR A 40 2.40 -2.54 -5.27
CA THR A 40 2.29 -2.99 -6.65
C THR A 40 3.30 -4.09 -6.93
N ILE A 41 2.91 -5.08 -7.73
CA ILE A 41 3.77 -6.14 -8.27
C ILE A 41 4.30 -5.67 -9.63
N PRO A 42 5.51 -5.07 -9.72
CA PRO A 42 5.98 -4.43 -10.96
C PRO A 42 6.08 -5.38 -12.15
N GLY A 43 6.47 -6.64 -11.91
CA GLY A 43 6.58 -7.66 -12.96
C GLY A 43 5.25 -7.99 -13.66
N ASN A 44 4.12 -7.65 -13.03
CA ASN A 44 2.77 -7.86 -13.56
C ASN A 44 2.12 -6.57 -14.09
N CYS A 45 2.94 -5.55 -14.42
CA CYS A 45 2.45 -4.28 -14.91
C CYS A 45 3.18 -3.90 -16.21
N SER A 46 2.43 -3.52 -17.24
CA SER A 46 3.00 -2.88 -18.42
C SER A 46 3.45 -1.45 -18.12
N VAL A 47 4.36 -0.94 -18.93
CA VAL A 47 4.81 0.46 -18.84
C VAL A 47 3.64 1.42 -19.03
N SER A 48 2.75 1.13 -19.98
CA SER A 48 1.57 1.96 -20.26
C SER A 48 0.62 2.02 -19.07
N PHE A 49 0.41 0.90 -18.37
CA PHE A 49 -0.40 0.88 -17.16
C PHE A 49 0.22 1.73 -16.05
N LEU A 50 1.52 1.57 -15.80
CA LEU A 50 2.23 2.39 -14.80
C LEU A 50 2.20 3.87 -15.15
N ASP A 51 2.36 4.23 -16.44
CA ASP A 51 2.25 5.60 -16.92
C ASP A 51 0.85 6.20 -16.78
N TYR A 52 -0.17 5.37 -16.86
CA TYR A 52 -1.54 5.78 -16.56
C TYR A 52 -1.72 6.03 -15.06
N ILE A 53 -1.36 5.07 -14.19
CA ILE A 53 -1.58 5.16 -12.75
C ILE A 53 -0.83 6.33 -12.12
N LYS A 54 0.43 6.58 -12.51
CA LYS A 54 1.23 7.69 -11.94
C LYS A 54 0.66 9.10 -12.21
N LYS A 55 -0.29 9.23 -13.16
CA LYS A 55 -1.00 10.49 -13.41
C LYS A 55 -2.10 10.75 -12.37
N ILE A 56 -2.55 9.72 -11.66
CA ILE A 56 -3.63 9.81 -10.67
C ILE A 56 -3.04 10.30 -9.34
N LYS A 57 -3.22 11.56 -9.02
CA LYS A 57 -2.51 12.27 -7.93
C LYS A 57 -2.87 11.81 -6.51
N TRP A 58 -3.95 11.09 -6.33
CA TRP A 58 -4.37 10.52 -5.06
C TRP A 58 -3.94 9.05 -4.88
N ILE A 59 -3.22 8.48 -5.85
CA ILE A 59 -2.59 7.16 -5.76
C ILE A 59 -1.07 7.33 -5.60
N GLN A 60 -0.49 6.57 -4.69
CA GLN A 60 0.96 6.41 -4.53
C GLN A 60 1.35 4.96 -4.82
N LEU A 61 2.25 4.75 -5.78
CA LEU A 61 2.82 3.43 -6.06
C LEU A 61 3.93 3.10 -5.07
N CYS A 62 3.79 1.97 -4.40
CA CYS A 62 4.75 1.36 -3.48
C CYS A 62 5.18 -0.01 -4.02
N VAL A 63 6.33 -0.51 -3.60
CA VAL A 63 6.90 -1.76 -4.13
C VAL A 63 6.46 -2.96 -3.28
N HIS A 64 5.91 -4.00 -3.94
CA HIS A 64 5.52 -5.28 -3.33
C HIS A 64 6.28 -6.45 -3.96
N GLY A 65 7.58 -6.56 -3.65
CA GLY A 65 8.46 -7.42 -4.42
C GLY A 65 8.64 -6.92 -5.86
N TYR A 66 9.04 -7.80 -6.77
CA TYR A 66 9.05 -7.56 -8.21
C TYR A 66 8.12 -8.54 -8.94
N ASN A 67 8.21 -9.84 -8.61
CA ASN A 67 7.39 -10.92 -9.17
C ASN A 67 6.44 -11.56 -8.14
N HIS A 68 6.37 -11.02 -6.92
CA HIS A 68 5.60 -11.57 -5.82
C HIS A 68 6.04 -12.97 -5.37
N ALA A 69 7.35 -13.17 -5.25
CA ALA A 69 7.93 -14.45 -4.81
C ALA A 69 8.25 -14.45 -3.30
N ASN A 70 8.26 -15.63 -2.70
CA ASN A 70 8.69 -15.81 -1.31
C ASN A 70 10.16 -15.40 -1.13
N ASN A 71 10.47 -14.64 -0.08
CA ASN A 71 11.83 -14.15 0.23
C ASN A 71 12.54 -13.52 -0.99
N GLU A 72 11.78 -12.79 -1.80
CA GLU A 72 12.25 -12.23 -3.05
C GLU A 72 13.41 -11.25 -2.82
N ASP A 73 14.54 -11.50 -3.49
CA ASP A 73 15.71 -10.64 -3.47
C ASP A 73 15.72 -9.69 -4.67
N VAL A 74 15.06 -8.53 -4.53
CA VAL A 74 15.02 -7.52 -5.59
C VAL A 74 16.33 -6.76 -5.64
N SER A 75 17.00 -6.77 -6.80
CA SER A 75 18.29 -6.12 -6.98
C SER A 75 18.24 -4.59 -6.75
N GLU A 76 19.34 -4.00 -6.27
CA GLU A 76 19.46 -2.55 -6.11
C GLU A 76 19.17 -1.81 -7.42
N LYS A 77 19.63 -2.33 -8.56
CA LYS A 77 19.37 -1.76 -9.89
C LYS A 77 17.88 -1.72 -10.21
N ALA A 78 17.16 -2.81 -9.98
CA ALA A 78 15.71 -2.87 -10.21
C ALA A 78 14.98 -1.86 -9.30
N LEU A 79 15.29 -1.81 -8.01
CA LEU A 79 14.70 -0.86 -7.07
C LEU A 79 14.92 0.60 -7.49
N ARG A 80 16.12 0.93 -8.00
CA ARG A 80 16.42 2.29 -8.51
C ARG A 80 15.62 2.61 -9.78
N VAL A 81 15.50 1.67 -10.71
CA VAL A 81 14.71 1.84 -11.95
C VAL A 81 13.24 2.08 -11.62
N LEU A 82 12.65 1.33 -10.69
CA LEU A 82 11.27 1.53 -10.26
C LEU A 82 11.02 2.98 -9.78
N VAL A 83 11.93 3.52 -8.97
CA VAL A 83 11.80 4.89 -8.45
C VAL A 83 12.02 5.94 -9.53
N LEU A 84 13.10 5.81 -10.31
CA LEU A 84 13.54 6.86 -11.23
C LEU A 84 12.71 6.89 -12.52
N SER A 85 12.34 5.73 -13.05
CA SER A 85 11.68 5.63 -14.35
C SER A 85 10.16 5.48 -14.24
N TYR A 86 9.67 4.75 -13.24
CA TYR A 86 8.25 4.41 -13.11
C TYR A 86 7.52 5.15 -11.99
N GLY A 87 8.21 6.03 -11.24
CA GLY A 87 7.58 6.91 -10.25
C GLY A 87 7.17 6.23 -8.95
N TYR A 88 7.66 5.03 -8.67
CA TYR A 88 7.47 4.38 -7.38
C TYR A 88 8.07 5.22 -6.24
N LYS A 89 7.42 5.19 -5.10
CA LYS A 89 8.01 5.75 -3.89
C LYS A 89 8.94 4.72 -3.23
N ARG A 90 9.89 5.20 -2.45
CA ARG A 90 10.78 4.35 -1.65
C ARG A 90 10.04 3.81 -0.43
N VAL A 91 9.00 3.04 -0.71
CA VAL A 91 8.19 2.30 0.26
C VAL A 91 8.12 0.87 -0.21
N TYR A 92 8.45 -0.07 0.65
CA TYR A 92 8.54 -1.49 0.33
C TYR A 92 7.80 -2.34 1.35
N ARG A 93 7.06 -3.33 0.88
CA ARG A 93 6.52 -4.45 1.65
C ARG A 93 6.89 -5.74 0.96
N ALA A 94 7.41 -6.70 1.72
CA ALA A 94 7.73 -8.01 1.18
C ALA A 94 6.46 -8.81 0.92
N PRO A 95 6.37 -9.54 -0.21
CA PRO A 95 5.33 -10.53 -0.42
C PRO A 95 5.29 -11.53 0.76
N TYR A 96 4.08 -11.95 1.14
CA TYR A 96 3.85 -12.89 2.24
C TYR A 96 4.46 -12.46 3.59
N TRP A 97 4.83 -11.17 3.74
CA TRP A 97 5.59 -10.63 4.88
C TRP A 97 6.98 -11.26 5.05
N GLN A 98 7.46 -11.99 4.05
CA GLN A 98 8.75 -12.69 4.10
C GLN A 98 9.87 -11.80 3.58
N LEU A 99 10.54 -11.13 4.50
CA LEU A 99 11.65 -10.21 4.21
C LEU A 99 12.94 -10.78 4.78
N SER A 100 13.87 -11.19 3.90
CA SER A 100 15.20 -11.63 4.31
C SER A 100 16.02 -10.48 4.92
N ASP A 101 16.98 -10.82 5.80
CA ASP A 101 17.84 -9.80 6.40
C ASP A 101 18.71 -9.09 5.35
N VAL A 102 19.15 -9.81 4.33
CA VAL A 102 19.91 -9.23 3.20
C VAL A 102 19.08 -8.16 2.48
N MET A 103 17.83 -8.47 2.19
CA MET A 103 16.93 -7.52 1.54
C MET A 103 16.59 -6.36 2.47
N TYR A 104 16.35 -6.61 3.76
CA TYR A 104 16.09 -5.58 4.76
C TYR A 104 17.25 -4.57 4.84
N GLU A 105 18.50 -5.02 4.94
CA GLU A 105 19.67 -4.12 4.99
C GLU A 105 19.86 -3.36 3.66
N ARG A 106 19.59 -3.99 2.51
CA ARG A 106 19.59 -3.31 1.20
C ARG A 106 18.57 -2.17 1.16
N LEU A 107 17.35 -2.40 1.62
CA LEU A 107 16.29 -1.39 1.66
C LEU A 107 16.66 -0.22 2.57
N LYS A 108 17.25 -0.49 3.74
CA LYS A 108 17.77 0.55 4.65
C LYS A 108 18.84 1.40 3.97
N LYS A 109 19.85 0.76 3.35
CA LYS A 109 20.91 1.44 2.59
C LYS A 109 20.33 2.36 1.50
N LEU A 110 19.25 1.92 0.83
CA LEU A 110 18.57 2.69 -0.21
C LEU A 110 17.54 3.69 0.34
N LYS A 111 17.42 3.81 1.66
CA LYS A 111 16.50 4.72 2.37
C LYS A 111 15.03 4.46 2.03
N TYR A 112 14.65 3.19 1.94
CA TYR A 112 13.25 2.79 1.85
C TYR A 112 12.56 2.85 3.20
N ARG A 113 11.30 3.26 3.22
CA ARG A 113 10.38 2.99 4.32
C ARG A 113 9.92 1.54 4.18
N ILE A 114 10.14 0.74 5.22
CA ILE A 114 9.88 -0.70 5.18
C ILE A 114 8.60 -0.96 5.98
N MET A 115 7.62 -1.56 5.30
CA MET A 115 6.39 -2.01 5.92
C MET A 115 6.59 -3.43 6.45
N LEU A 116 6.30 -3.64 7.73
CA LEU A 116 6.51 -4.90 8.43
C LEU A 116 5.20 -5.43 9.03
N HIS A 117 5.11 -6.74 9.20
CA HIS A 117 4.04 -7.35 9.98
C HIS A 117 4.05 -6.79 11.41
N PRO A 118 2.91 -6.65 12.08
CA PRO A 118 2.88 -6.16 13.49
C PRO A 118 3.79 -6.93 14.44
N ASP A 119 3.98 -8.23 14.23
CA ASP A 119 4.79 -9.11 15.08
C ASP A 119 6.30 -9.07 14.72
N ASP A 120 6.70 -8.44 13.61
CA ASP A 120 8.11 -8.31 13.25
C ASP A 120 8.83 -7.42 14.25
N THR A 121 9.98 -7.84 14.77
CA THR A 121 10.74 -7.11 15.79
C THR A 121 11.67 -6.05 15.21
N ARG A 122 11.89 -6.06 13.89
CA ARG A 122 12.76 -5.10 13.20
C ARG A 122 12.13 -3.70 13.17
N GLN A 123 12.95 -2.70 12.91
CA GLN A 123 12.51 -1.31 12.79
C GLN A 123 11.81 -1.09 11.44
N GLY A 124 10.55 -0.66 11.48
CA GLY A 124 9.76 -0.39 10.29
C GLY A 124 8.37 0.15 10.64
N ILE A 125 7.56 0.35 9.61
CA ILE A 125 6.19 0.83 9.75
C ILE A 125 5.27 -0.39 9.84
N LYS A 126 4.39 -0.40 10.83
CA LYS A 126 3.41 -1.47 11.06
C LYS A 126 2.00 -0.94 10.90
N TYR A 127 1.10 -1.76 10.39
CA TYR A 127 -0.33 -1.42 10.41
C TYR A 127 -0.91 -1.63 11.81
N ASN A 128 -1.95 -0.89 12.14
CA ASN A 128 -2.72 -1.03 13.39
C ASN A 128 -4.22 -1.24 13.14
N TRP A 129 -4.61 -1.37 11.87
CA TRP A 129 -5.97 -1.66 11.45
C TRP A 129 -5.98 -2.60 10.24
N ASN A 130 -6.43 -3.83 10.44
CA ASN A 130 -6.80 -4.70 9.33
C ASN A 130 -8.22 -4.31 8.90
N ILE A 131 -8.38 -3.91 7.64
CA ILE A 131 -9.65 -3.38 7.12
C ILE A 131 -10.80 -4.38 7.12
N LYS A 132 -10.53 -5.66 7.31
CA LYS A 132 -11.52 -6.70 7.56
C LYS A 132 -12.47 -6.34 8.73
N TYR A 133 -11.97 -5.57 9.68
CA TYR A 133 -12.70 -5.15 10.88
C TYR A 133 -13.10 -3.69 10.79
N SER A 134 -14.10 -3.30 11.58
CA SER A 134 -14.46 -1.89 11.72
C SER A 134 -13.25 -1.05 12.18
N PRO A 135 -13.13 0.21 11.73
CA PRO A 135 -12.00 1.05 12.10
C PRO A 135 -11.97 1.27 13.62
N PRO A 136 -10.79 1.14 14.25
CA PRO A 136 -10.62 1.46 15.65
C PRO A 136 -10.93 2.93 15.97
N SER A 137 -11.18 3.24 17.23
CA SER A 137 -11.46 4.61 17.72
C SER A 137 -10.25 5.55 17.65
N SER A 138 -9.04 5.04 17.42
CA SER A 138 -7.81 5.84 17.34
C SER A 138 -7.89 6.96 16.30
N ASP A 139 -7.34 8.13 16.61
CA ASP A 139 -7.24 9.26 15.69
C ASP A 139 -6.23 9.03 14.57
N THR A 140 -5.35 8.04 14.70
CA THR A 140 -4.32 7.69 13.74
C THR A 140 -4.43 6.23 13.36
N LEU A 141 -4.80 5.96 12.12
CA LEU A 141 -4.95 4.60 11.58
C LEU A 141 -3.96 4.33 10.45
N ARG A 142 -3.38 3.14 10.47
CA ARG A 142 -2.66 2.55 9.34
C ARG A 142 -3.44 1.31 8.90
N GLY A 143 -4.33 1.52 7.93
CA GLY A 143 -5.24 0.50 7.41
C GLY A 143 -4.54 -0.34 6.34
N HIS A 144 -4.60 -1.65 6.49
CA HIS A 144 -4.02 -2.61 5.58
C HIS A 144 -5.07 -3.58 5.06
N GLY A 145 -5.03 -3.82 3.75
CA GLY A 145 -5.81 -4.82 3.04
C GLY A 145 -5.16 -5.26 1.74
N HIS A 146 -5.94 -5.95 0.90
CA HIS A 146 -5.52 -6.41 -0.42
C HIS A 146 -6.46 -5.86 -1.50
N ILE A 147 -6.01 -5.77 -2.73
CA ILE A 147 -6.88 -5.39 -3.85
C ILE A 147 -7.91 -6.49 -4.11
N GLN A 148 -7.50 -7.74 -4.02
CA GLN A 148 -8.37 -8.93 -4.12
C GLN A 148 -8.66 -9.53 -2.75
N ASP A 149 -9.74 -10.27 -2.64
CA ASP A 149 -10.02 -10.99 -1.41
C ASP A 149 -9.00 -12.11 -1.19
N THR A 150 -8.37 -12.08 -0.04
CA THR A 150 -7.45 -13.15 0.40
C THR A 150 -7.89 -13.78 1.73
N GLN A 151 -8.64 -13.05 2.56
CA GLN A 151 -9.11 -13.54 3.87
C GLN A 151 -10.21 -12.60 4.43
N GLY A 152 -11.05 -12.04 3.57
CA GLY A 152 -12.07 -11.06 3.93
C GLY A 152 -11.52 -9.65 4.16
N ASN A 153 -10.27 -9.38 3.74
CA ASN A 153 -9.64 -8.06 3.78
C ASN A 153 -9.36 -7.49 2.38
N GLY A 154 -10.01 -8.03 1.36
CA GLY A 154 -10.03 -7.44 0.03
C GLY A 154 -10.78 -6.11 0.01
N LEU A 155 -10.44 -5.25 -0.94
CA LEU A 155 -11.06 -3.92 -1.07
C LEU A 155 -12.59 -4.00 -1.18
N VAL A 156 -13.11 -4.95 -1.93
CA VAL A 156 -14.57 -5.10 -2.14
C VAL A 156 -15.24 -5.57 -0.86
N GLU A 157 -14.72 -6.62 -0.23
CA GLU A 157 -15.29 -7.24 0.99
C GLU A 157 -15.21 -6.30 2.20
N ALA A 158 -14.15 -5.50 2.26
CA ALA A 158 -13.92 -4.58 3.38
C ALA A 158 -14.44 -3.15 3.12
N PHE A 159 -15.06 -2.89 1.98
CA PHE A 159 -15.51 -1.56 1.56
C PHE A 159 -16.38 -0.88 2.62
N GLU A 160 -17.37 -1.60 3.13
CA GLU A 160 -18.28 -1.11 4.17
C GLU A 160 -17.56 -0.68 5.46
N ASN A 161 -16.44 -1.34 5.80
CA ASN A 161 -15.65 -0.95 6.97
C ASN A 161 -14.90 0.36 6.73
N ILE A 162 -14.39 0.57 5.51
CA ILE A 162 -13.75 1.83 5.13
C ILE A 162 -14.78 2.97 5.13
N MET A 163 -16.01 2.69 4.67
CA MET A 163 -17.11 3.66 4.64
C MET A 163 -17.57 4.13 6.02
N LYS A 164 -17.24 3.40 7.10
CA LYS A 164 -17.51 3.83 8.49
C LYS A 164 -16.59 4.95 8.98
N LEU A 165 -15.54 5.29 8.22
CA LEU A 165 -14.69 6.43 8.57
C LEU A 165 -15.47 7.74 8.43
N PRO A 166 -15.20 8.76 9.29
CA PRO A 166 -15.77 10.10 9.13
C PRO A 166 -15.47 10.68 7.75
N LYS A 167 -16.43 11.37 7.14
CA LYS A 167 -16.28 11.93 5.78
C LYS A 167 -15.17 12.98 5.66
N ASP A 168 -14.82 13.64 6.75
CA ASP A 168 -13.73 14.61 6.84
C ASP A 168 -12.37 13.98 7.19
N THR A 169 -12.27 12.65 7.18
CA THR A 169 -11.03 11.90 7.37
C THR A 169 -9.93 12.38 6.42
N ILE A 170 -8.74 12.62 6.97
CA ILE A 170 -7.57 13.03 6.19
C ILE A 170 -6.74 11.78 5.83
N PHE A 171 -6.81 11.38 4.58
CA PHE A 171 -5.96 10.31 4.08
C PHE A 171 -4.57 10.84 3.70
N LYS A 172 -3.53 10.08 4.04
CA LYS A 172 -2.14 10.46 3.82
C LYS A 172 -1.36 9.39 3.07
N PHE A 173 -0.33 9.81 2.37
CA PHE A 173 0.68 8.90 1.84
C PHE A 173 1.68 8.50 2.91
N ILE A 174 2.16 7.22 2.81
CA ILE A 174 3.26 6.69 3.62
C ILE A 174 4.55 7.39 3.26
#